data_a32d3b74b5fcf5f15bbeb3fcb3b70d0e
#
_entry.id   a32d3b74b5fcf5f15bbeb3fcb3b70d0e
#
_cell.length_a   1.000
_cell.length_b   1.000
_cell.length_c   1.000
_cell.angle_alpha   90.00
_cell.angle_beta   90.00
_cell.angle_gamma   90.00
#
_symmetry.space_group_name_H-M   'P 1'
#
loop_
_entity.id
_entity.type
_entity.pdbx_description
1 polymer ?
#
loop_
_entity_poly.entity_id
_entity_poly.type
_entity_poly.pdbx_seq_one_letter_code
_entity_poly.pdbx_strand_id
1 'polypeptide(L)' 'MEIMNDFIKPYIFLSGEGVLVEGCVRIVSWESERIILVARDRLSISGCDLKLDFKGSGAALVSGKISYIELLS' A
#
# COMPACT_ATOMS: atom_id res chain seq x y z
N MET A 1 -9.31 -1.43 11.84
CA MET A 1 -8.21 -2.35 12.11
C MET A 1 -6.95 -1.56 12.46
N GLU A 2 -6.28 -1.98 13.47
CA GLU A 2 -5.06 -1.32 13.88
C GLU A 2 -3.86 -1.96 13.22
N ILE A 3 -3.04 -1.14 12.57
CA ILE A 3 -1.85 -1.62 11.89
C ILE A 3 -0.65 -1.31 12.78
N MET A 4 0.00 -2.38 13.24
CA MET A 4 1.10 -2.26 14.21
C MET A 4 2.48 -2.31 13.55
N ASN A 5 2.54 -2.29 12.22
CA ASN A 5 3.80 -2.42 11.51
C ASN A 5 4.38 -1.06 11.16
N ASP A 6 5.66 -0.88 11.44
CA ASP A 6 6.34 0.38 11.20
C ASP A 6 6.46 0.74 9.72
N PHE A 7 6.35 -0.24 8.85
CA PHE A 7 6.54 -0.03 7.42
C PHE A 7 5.25 0.30 6.68
N ILE A 8 4.12 0.32 7.39
CA ILE A 8 2.83 0.67 6.81
C ILE A 8 2.31 1.90 7.52
N LYS A 9 2.12 2.98 6.78
CA LYS A 9 1.69 4.24 7.37
C LYS A 9 0.55 4.85 6.59
N PRO A 10 -0.46 5.38 7.26
CA PRO A 10 -1.51 6.13 6.58
C PRO A 10 -0.92 7.39 5.98
N TYR A 11 -1.50 7.82 4.87
CA TYR A 11 -1.06 9.01 4.18
C TYR A 11 -2.29 9.78 3.72
N ILE A 12 -2.31 11.07 3.98
CA ILE A 12 -3.45 11.91 3.61
C ILE A 12 -3.02 12.91 2.55
N PHE A 13 -3.73 12.91 1.44
CA PHE A 13 -3.50 13.85 0.34
C PHE A 13 -4.52 14.97 0.41
N LEU A 14 -4.30 16.01 -0.38
CA LEU A 14 -5.32 17.02 -0.59
C LEU A 14 -6.56 16.44 -1.26
N SER A 15 -6.39 15.44 -2.09
CA SER A 15 -7.47 14.83 -2.86
C SER A 15 -7.98 13.51 -2.28
N GLY A 16 -7.48 13.09 -1.13
CA GLY A 16 -7.94 11.83 -0.54
C GLY A 16 -6.91 11.21 0.37
N GLU A 17 -7.02 9.89 0.54
CA GLU A 17 -6.18 9.15 1.46
C GLU A 17 -5.44 8.05 0.72
N GLY A 18 -4.39 7.57 1.35
CA GLY A 18 -3.62 6.46 0.83
C GLY A 18 -2.81 5.79 1.92
N VAL A 19 -1.96 4.87 1.49
CA VAL A 19 -1.10 4.13 2.39
C VAL A 19 0.31 4.21 1.87
N LEU A 20 1.24 4.60 2.72
CA LEU A 20 2.65 4.61 2.40
C LEU A 20 3.28 3.35 2.97
N VAL A 21 3.92 2.56 2.11
CA VAL A 21 4.60 1.33 2.52
C VAL A 21 6.08 1.53 2.31
N GLU A 22 6.86 1.29 3.34
CA GLU A 22 8.31 1.48 3.33
C GLU A 22 9.03 0.15 3.53
N GLY A 23 10.25 0.05 3.01
CA GLY A 23 11.07 -1.12 3.23
C GLY A 23 11.42 -1.88 1.96
N CYS A 24 11.98 -1.19 0.97
CA CYS A 24 12.41 -1.82 -0.29
C CYS A 24 11.28 -2.58 -0.96
N VAL A 25 10.21 -1.88 -1.22
CA VAL A 25 8.98 -2.48 -1.73
C VAL A 25 9.16 -3.07 -3.12
N ARG A 26 8.64 -4.28 -3.31
CA ARG A 26 8.55 -4.92 -4.62
C ARG A 26 7.10 -5.22 -4.91
N ILE A 27 6.71 -5.06 -6.17
CA ILE A 27 5.34 -5.28 -6.58
C ILE A 27 5.19 -6.71 -7.11
N VAL A 28 4.24 -7.44 -6.56
CA VAL A 28 3.90 -8.78 -7.00
C VAL A 28 2.78 -8.73 -8.03
N SER A 29 1.75 -7.94 -7.75
CA SER A 29 0.59 -7.82 -8.61
C SER A 29 0.01 -6.43 -8.46
N TRP A 30 -0.44 -5.85 -9.57
CA TRP A 30 -0.98 -4.49 -9.55
C TRP A 30 -2.21 -4.44 -10.44
N GLU A 31 -3.38 -4.36 -9.81
CA GLU A 31 -4.65 -4.19 -10.49
C GLU A 31 -5.40 -3.03 -9.84
N SER A 32 -6.42 -2.52 -10.52
CA SER A 32 -7.17 -1.39 -10.00
C SER A 32 -7.96 -1.74 -8.73
N GLU A 33 -8.19 -3.02 -8.48
CA GLU A 33 -8.96 -3.48 -7.32
C GLU A 33 -8.12 -4.15 -6.26
N ARG A 34 -6.88 -4.49 -6.58
CA ARG A 34 -5.99 -5.13 -5.63
C ARG A 34 -4.54 -4.91 -6.03
N ILE A 35 -3.73 -4.57 -5.05
CA ILE A 35 -2.29 -4.45 -5.23
C ILE A 35 -1.63 -5.36 -4.21
N ILE A 36 -0.79 -6.27 -4.68
CA ILE A 36 -0.02 -7.14 -3.80
C ILE A 36 1.44 -6.75 -3.93
N LEU A 37 2.05 -6.48 -2.79
CA LEU A 37 3.44 -6.08 -2.76
C LEU A 37 4.16 -6.74 -1.59
N VAL A 38 5.48 -6.69 -1.63
CA VAL A 38 6.33 -7.22 -0.57
C VAL A 38 7.23 -6.11 -0.08
N ALA A 39 7.17 -5.86 1.21
CA ALA A 39 8.12 -5.00 1.90
C ALA A 39 8.85 -5.90 2.90
N ARG A 40 8.53 -5.81 4.17
CA ARG A 40 9.02 -6.79 5.14
C ARG A 40 8.21 -8.07 5.02
N ASP A 41 6.92 -7.91 4.80
CA ASP A 41 5.99 -9.03 4.62
C ASP A 41 5.20 -8.82 3.34
N ARG A 42 4.58 -9.88 2.87
CA ARG A 42 3.68 -9.78 1.75
C ARG A 42 2.39 -9.11 2.20
N LEU A 43 1.92 -8.18 1.40
CA LEU A 43 0.82 -7.31 1.76
C LEU A 43 -0.16 -7.23 0.61
N SER A 44 -1.44 -7.35 0.91
CA SER A 44 -2.51 -7.18 -0.07
C SER A 44 -3.32 -5.94 0.29
N ILE A 45 -3.46 -5.03 -0.65
CA ILE A 45 -4.28 -3.83 -0.48
C ILE A 45 -5.44 -3.94 -1.46
N SER A 46 -6.64 -3.99 -0.95
CA SER A 46 -7.85 -4.16 -1.75
C SER A 46 -8.70 -2.90 -1.72
N GLY A 47 -9.36 -2.63 -2.82
CA GLY A 47 -10.20 -1.46 -2.91
C GLY A 47 -10.70 -1.25 -4.33
N CYS A 48 -10.77 0.02 -4.73
CA CYS A 48 -11.31 0.43 -6.01
C CYS A 48 -10.51 1.61 -6.52
N ASP A 49 -10.22 1.61 -7.82
CA ASP A 49 -9.44 2.67 -8.46
C ASP A 49 -8.10 2.90 -7.79
N LEU A 50 -7.43 1.82 -7.47
CA LEU A 50 -6.14 1.89 -6.78
C LEU A 50 -5.06 2.35 -7.73
N LYS A 51 -4.17 3.20 -7.20
CA LYS A 51 -3.03 3.73 -7.93
C LYS A 51 -1.78 3.52 -7.11
N LEU A 52 -0.67 3.35 -7.79
CA LEU A 52 0.60 3.08 -7.16
C LEU A 52 1.62 4.09 -7.64
N ASP A 53 2.38 4.63 -6.70
CA ASP A 53 3.42 5.60 -7.01
C ASP A 53 4.62 5.31 -6.12
N PHE A 54 5.80 5.21 -6.71
CA PHE A 54 7.02 4.99 -5.95
C PHE A 54 7.55 6.31 -5.41
N LYS A 55 7.87 6.32 -4.12
CA LYS A 55 8.39 7.51 -3.44
C LYS A 55 9.78 7.24 -2.95
N GLY A 56 10.76 7.92 -3.53
CA GLY A 56 12.15 7.71 -3.17
C GLY A 56 12.60 6.30 -3.48
N SER A 57 13.61 5.85 -2.77
CA SER A 57 14.10 4.48 -2.92
C SER A 57 13.53 3.62 -1.81
N GLY A 58 12.75 2.64 -2.17
CA GLY A 58 12.25 1.65 -1.22
C GLY A 58 10.91 1.96 -0.58
N ALA A 59 10.16 2.91 -1.13
CA ALA A 59 8.83 3.20 -0.62
C ALA A 59 7.82 3.23 -1.77
N ALA A 60 6.58 2.87 -1.46
CA ALA A 60 5.49 2.93 -2.42
C ALA A 60 4.26 3.53 -1.76
N LEU A 61 3.56 4.34 -2.51
CA LEU A 61 2.36 5.01 -2.06
C LEU A 61 1.18 4.46 -2.84
N VAL A 62 0.22 3.89 -2.13
CA VAL A 62 -1.00 3.36 -2.73
C VAL A 62 -2.13 4.31 -2.38
N SER A 63 -2.84 4.76 -3.40
CA SER A 63 -3.96 5.68 -3.21
C SER A 63 -5.19 5.14 -3.93
N GLY A 64 -6.34 5.77 -3.67
CA GLY A 64 -7.61 5.38 -4.22
C GLY A 64 -8.59 5.06 -3.09
N LYS A 65 -9.62 4.31 -3.41
CA LYS A 65 -10.59 3.89 -2.40
C LYS A 65 -10.14 2.57 -1.81
N ILE A 66 -9.43 2.65 -0.71
CA ILE A 66 -8.88 1.47 -0.05
C ILE A 66 -9.92 0.89 0.89
N SER A 67 -10.29 -0.38 0.66
CA SER A 67 -11.27 -1.07 1.49
C SER A 67 -10.63 -1.74 2.68
N TYR A 68 -9.54 -2.47 2.45
CA TYR A 68 -8.83 -3.10 3.54
C TYR A 68 -7.42 -3.50 3.13
N ILE A 69 -6.60 -3.74 4.14
CA ILE A 69 -5.21 -4.14 3.98
C ILE A 69 -5.01 -5.43 4.77
N GLU A 70 -4.36 -6.40 4.14
CA GLU A 70 -4.16 -7.71 4.73
C GLU A 70 -2.70 -8.12 4.62
N LEU A 71 -2.15 -8.63 5.69
CA LEU A 71 -0.81 -9.22 5.69
C LEU A 71 -0.91 -10.67 5.30
N LEU A 72 -0.14 -11.07 4.31
CA LEU A 72 -0.17 -12.41 3.73
C LEU A 72 1.10 -13.20 4.07
N SER A 73 1.59 -13.09 5.19
CA SER A 73 2.88 -13.69 5.58
C SER A 73 2.98 -15.20 5.29
#